data_71e954638e828d16608e87b24e81d3a3
#
_entry.id   71e954638e828d16608e87b24e81d3a3
#
_cell.length_a   1.000
_cell.length_b   1.000
_cell.length_c   1.000
_cell.angle_alpha   90.00
_cell.angle_beta   90.00
_cell.angle_gamma   90.00
#
_symmetry.space_group_name_H-M   'P 1'
#
loop_
_entity.id
_entity.type
_entity.pdbx_description
1 polymer ?
#
loop_
_entity_poly.entity_id
_entity_poly.type
_entity_poly.pdbx_seq_one_letter_code
_entity_poly.pdbx_strand_id
1 'polypeptide(L)' 'MMDELTMLYEQIDEEINDARDYAKDAMHYREKNPGMAQAYIKLSSDELQHAQVLQGLAMQQKKEHPSSEEARMLME' A
#
# COMPACT_ATOMS: atom_id res chain seq x y z
N MET A 1 -18.61 -5.15 -11.95
CA MET A 1 -17.16 -5.06 -12.24
C MET A 1 -16.54 -3.96 -11.41
N MET A 2 -15.41 -4.25 -10.77
CA MET A 2 -14.70 -3.27 -9.95
C MET A 2 -13.96 -2.27 -10.83
N ASP A 3 -14.03 -0.96 -10.52
CA ASP A 3 -13.26 0.00 -11.27
C ASP A 3 -11.78 -0.02 -10.86
N GLU A 4 -10.94 0.62 -11.65
CA GLU A 4 -9.49 0.61 -11.44
C GLU A 4 -9.09 1.23 -10.10
N LEU A 5 -9.77 2.28 -9.68
CA LEU A 5 -9.44 2.97 -8.43
C LEU A 5 -9.73 2.06 -7.22
N THR A 6 -10.86 1.35 -7.24
CA THR A 6 -11.20 0.40 -6.19
C THR A 6 -10.17 -0.73 -6.13
N MET A 7 -9.75 -1.24 -7.30
CA MET A 7 -8.72 -2.27 -7.36
C MET A 7 -7.39 -1.78 -6.77
N LEU A 8 -7.01 -0.55 -7.06
CA LEU A 8 -5.78 0.03 -6.52
C LEU A 8 -5.85 0.17 -5.01
N TYR A 9 -6.98 0.61 -4.47
CA TYR A 9 -7.16 0.72 -3.02
C TYR A 9 -7.07 -0.65 -2.33
N GLU A 10 -7.64 -1.68 -2.94
CA GLU A 10 -7.54 -3.04 -2.40
C GLU A 10 -6.10 -3.54 -2.40
N GLN A 11 -5.35 -3.27 -3.47
CA GLN A 11 -3.94 -3.63 -3.54
C GLN A 11 -3.11 -2.89 -2.49
N ILE A 12 -3.39 -1.60 -2.28
CA ILE A 12 -2.72 -0.81 -1.24
C ILE A 12 -2.96 -1.45 0.14
N ASP A 13 -4.21 -1.82 0.43
CA ASP A 13 -4.55 -2.45 1.71
C ASP A 13 -3.80 -3.77 1.88
N GLU A 14 -3.71 -4.59 0.83
CA GLU A 14 -2.96 -5.85 0.86
C GLU A 14 -1.48 -5.61 1.18
N GLU A 15 -0.85 -4.63 0.51
CA GLU A 15 0.56 -4.33 0.74
C GLU A 15 0.81 -3.84 2.17
N ILE A 16 -0.08 -3.00 2.69
CA ILE A 16 0.04 -2.49 4.06
C ILE A 16 -0.13 -3.63 5.07
N ASN A 17 -1.09 -4.51 4.84
CA ASN A 17 -1.30 -5.66 5.71
C ASN A 17 -0.10 -6.60 5.68
N ASP A 18 0.47 -6.85 4.51
CA ASP A 18 1.67 -7.67 4.37
C ASP A 18 2.86 -7.04 5.09
N ALA A 19 3.03 -5.72 4.95
CA ALA A 19 4.10 -4.99 5.65
C ALA A 19 3.97 -5.14 7.16
N ARG A 20 2.73 -5.06 7.67
CA ARG A 20 2.46 -5.22 9.10
C ARG A 20 2.79 -6.63 9.58
N ASP A 21 2.41 -7.64 8.80
CA ASP A 21 2.68 -9.03 9.14
C ASP A 21 4.19 -9.30 9.16
N TYR A 22 4.94 -8.80 8.19
CA TYR A 22 6.40 -8.93 8.19
C TYR A 22 7.03 -8.20 9.38
N ALA A 23 6.50 -7.05 9.77
CA ALA A 23 7.00 -6.33 10.94
C ALA A 23 6.79 -7.15 12.23
N LYS A 24 5.64 -7.81 12.36
CA LYS A 24 5.38 -8.71 13.49
C LYS A 24 6.36 -9.88 13.49
N ASP A 25 6.62 -10.47 12.32
CA ASP A 25 7.58 -11.55 12.20
C ASP A 25 8.98 -11.09 12.59
N ALA A 26 9.39 -9.89 12.18
CA ALA A 26 10.67 -9.31 12.56
C ALA A 26 10.79 -9.19 14.08
N MET A 27 9.73 -8.72 14.74
CA MET A 27 9.72 -8.62 16.20
C MET A 27 9.87 -9.99 16.87
N HIS A 28 9.21 -10.99 16.31
CA HIS A 28 9.28 -12.35 16.83
C HIS A 28 10.71 -12.91 16.81
N TYR A 29 11.46 -12.60 15.74
CA TYR A 29 12.82 -13.14 15.56
C TYR A 29 13.94 -12.23 16.08
N ARG A 30 13.61 -11.06 16.58
CA ARG A 30 14.59 -10.02 16.95
C ARG A 30 15.72 -10.56 17.83
N GLU A 31 15.40 -11.39 18.81
CA GLU A 31 16.38 -11.97 19.74
C GLU A 31 16.83 -13.36 19.33
N LYS A 32 15.90 -14.15 18.78
CA LYS A 32 16.17 -15.57 18.46
C LYS A 32 17.02 -15.72 17.21
N ASN A 33 16.79 -14.89 16.21
CA ASN A 33 17.49 -14.96 14.94
C ASN A 33 17.54 -13.59 14.30
N PRO A 34 18.54 -12.75 14.68
CA PRO A 34 18.64 -11.38 14.17
C PRO A 34 18.72 -11.30 12.64
N GLY A 35 19.33 -12.30 11.98
CA GLY A 35 19.40 -12.32 10.52
C GLY A 35 18.04 -12.45 9.88
N MET A 36 17.17 -13.31 10.41
CA MET A 36 15.80 -13.42 9.95
C MET A 36 15.02 -12.16 10.24
N ALA A 37 15.22 -11.55 11.41
CA ALA A 37 14.55 -10.30 11.75
C ALA A 37 14.88 -9.22 10.73
N GLN A 38 16.15 -9.09 10.35
CA GLN A 38 16.56 -8.10 9.33
C GLN A 38 15.92 -8.39 7.97
N ALA A 39 15.82 -9.65 7.59
CA ALA A 39 15.17 -10.03 6.34
C ALA A 39 13.69 -9.63 6.34
N TYR A 40 12.97 -9.84 7.44
CA TYR A 40 11.57 -9.44 7.56
C TYR A 40 11.40 -7.92 7.58
N ILE A 41 12.33 -7.18 8.19
CA ILE A 41 12.32 -5.71 8.14
C ILE A 41 12.44 -5.24 6.68
N LYS A 42 13.33 -5.85 5.92
CA LYS A 42 13.51 -5.52 4.50
C LYS A 42 12.24 -5.81 3.71
N LEU A 43 11.62 -6.97 3.94
CA LEU A 43 10.37 -7.34 3.26
C LEU A 43 9.25 -6.37 3.61
N SER A 44 9.14 -5.97 4.88
CA SER A 44 8.15 -4.99 5.31
C SER A 44 8.36 -3.64 4.61
N SER A 45 9.60 -3.19 4.54
CA SER A 45 9.96 -1.95 3.86
C SER A 45 9.61 -1.99 2.37
N ASP A 46 9.90 -3.13 1.71
CA ASP A 46 9.60 -3.32 0.30
C ASP A 46 8.08 -3.22 0.03
N GLU A 47 7.27 -3.83 0.91
CA GLU A 47 5.80 -3.75 0.77
C GLU A 47 5.30 -2.33 0.93
N LEU A 48 5.88 -1.54 1.85
CA LEU A 48 5.51 -0.13 2.01
C LEU A 48 5.89 0.69 0.79
N GLN A 49 7.01 0.39 0.14
CA GLN A 49 7.39 1.05 -1.11
C GLN A 49 6.39 0.73 -2.22
N HIS A 50 5.95 -0.53 -2.31
CA HIS A 50 4.91 -0.93 -3.27
C HIS A 50 3.62 -0.15 -3.02
N ALA A 51 3.22 -0.02 -1.76
CA ALA A 51 2.03 0.76 -1.40
C ALA A 51 2.15 2.22 -1.84
N GLN A 52 3.33 2.82 -1.70
CA GLN A 52 3.57 4.19 -2.14
C GLN A 52 3.41 4.35 -3.65
N VAL A 53 3.93 3.40 -4.43
CA VAL A 53 3.76 3.40 -5.88
C VAL A 53 2.28 3.31 -6.25
N LEU A 54 1.56 2.40 -5.60
CA LEU A 54 0.13 2.21 -5.85
C LEU A 54 -0.68 3.45 -5.45
N GLN A 55 -0.30 4.12 -4.37
CA GLN A 55 -0.93 5.38 -3.97
C GLN A 55 -0.73 6.47 -5.03
N GLY A 56 0.47 6.54 -5.61
CA GLY A 56 0.75 7.48 -6.69
C GLY A 56 -0.15 7.22 -7.90
N LEU A 57 -0.33 5.96 -8.26
CA LEU A 57 -1.22 5.57 -9.35
C LEU A 57 -2.68 5.91 -9.03
N ALA A 58 -3.11 5.67 -7.79
CA ALA A 58 -4.48 6.00 -7.37
C ALA A 58 -4.74 7.50 -7.44
N MET A 59 -3.78 8.30 -7.00
CA MET A 59 -3.89 9.75 -7.06
C MET A 59 -3.97 10.24 -8.51
N GLN A 60 -3.16 9.65 -9.40
CA GLN A 60 -3.19 9.97 -10.81
C GLN A 60 -4.53 9.61 -11.44
N GLN A 61 -5.09 8.44 -11.09
CA GLN A 61 -6.39 8.00 -11.57
C GLN A 61 -7.50 8.98 -11.15
N LYS A 62 -7.46 9.41 -9.91
CA LYS A 62 -8.43 10.40 -9.41
C LYS A 62 -8.34 11.72 -10.15
N LYS A 63 -7.14 12.16 -10.45
CA LYS A 63 -6.90 13.42 -11.17
C LYS A 63 -7.40 13.35 -12.60
N GLU A 64 -7.15 12.23 -13.29
CA GLU A 64 -7.54 12.05 -14.69
C GLU A 64 -9.02 11.69 -14.86
N HIS A 65 -9.57 10.95 -13.88
CA HIS A 65 -10.93 10.41 -13.94
C HIS A 65 -11.65 10.65 -12.61
N PRO A 66 -11.92 11.92 -12.26
CA PRO A 66 -12.59 12.21 -11.00
C PRO A 66 -14.00 11.63 -10.98
N SER A 67 -14.49 11.30 -9.77
CA SER A 67 -15.86 10.88 -9.59
C SER A 67 -16.81 12.01 -10.01
N SER A 68 -18.10 11.70 -10.24
CA SER A 68 -19.09 12.70 -10.60
C SER A 68 -19.12 13.84 -9.60
N GLU A 69 -19.04 13.55 -8.31
CA GLU A 69 -19.04 14.54 -7.25
C GLU A 69 -17.77 15.41 -7.30
N GLU A 70 -16.61 14.77 -7.46
CA GLU A 70 -15.35 15.49 -7.58
C GLU A 70 -15.30 16.36 -8.82
N ALA A 71 -15.80 15.86 -9.95
CA ALA A 71 -15.87 16.63 -11.19
C ALA A 71 -16.74 17.87 -11.01
N ARG A 72 -17.88 17.74 -10.33
CA ARG A 72 -18.76 18.86 -10.06
C ARG A 72 -18.08 19.92 -9.20
N MET A 73 -17.34 19.50 -8.18
CA MET A 73 -16.60 20.40 -7.30
C MET A 73 -15.51 21.16 -8.05
N LEU A 74 -14.83 20.50 -8.97
CA LEU A 74 -13.77 21.12 -9.77
C LEU A 74 -14.32 22.14 -10.76
N MET A 75 -15.57 22.02 -11.16
CA MET A 75 -16.21 22.92 -12.12
C MET A 75 -16.85 24.14 -11.46
N GLU A 76 -16.97 24.15 -10.16
CA GLU A 76 -17.44 25.30 -9.40
C GLU A 76 -16.30 26.27 -9.12
#